data_dd4ee2b86d330c02e9fb616ea13bbe38
#
_entry.id   dd4ee2b86d330c02e9fb616ea13bbe38
#
_cell.length_a   1.000
_cell.length_b   1.000
_cell.length_c   1.000
_cell.angle_alpha   90.00
_cell.angle_beta   90.00
_cell.angle_gamma   90.00
#
_symmetry.space_group_name_H-M   'P 1'
#
loop_
_entity.id
_entity.type
_entity.pdbx_description
1 polymer ?
#
loop_
_entity_poly.entity_id
_entity_poly.type
_entity_poly.pdbx_seq_one_letter_code
_entity_poly.pdbx_strand_id
1 'polypeptide(L)'
;MDYRYGAAPHGRTSRTQSPPLAIVGPAIVIIALLSGCQSSLPPPDPLHSASILGLDSGAVRKLLGEPGLIRREEPAEVWQYRTTSCVLDVVLYDQASGARVVYTEARTPTAEPTQADPCLSDVLTTRRSTTS
;
A
#
# COMPACT_ATOMS: atom_id res chain seq x y z
N MET A 1 -34.28 -39.09 21.61
CA MET A 1 -33.21 -39.34 20.61
C MET A 1 -31.91 -38.95 21.25
N ASP A 2 -31.14 -39.98 21.56
CA ASP A 2 -30.13 -39.97 22.59
C ASP A 2 -28.80 -39.41 22.16
N TYR A 3 -28.31 -38.44 22.90
CA TYR A 3 -26.91 -38.01 22.84
C TYR A 3 -26.10 -38.80 23.89
N ARG A 4 -25.28 -39.70 23.44
CA ARG A 4 -24.32 -40.39 24.31
C ARG A 4 -23.03 -39.61 24.45
N TYR A 5 -22.79 -39.17 25.67
CA TYR A 5 -21.48 -38.73 26.15
C TYR A 5 -20.51 -39.91 26.14
N GLY A 6 -19.40 -39.78 25.43
CA GLY A 6 -18.26 -40.71 25.50
C GLY A 6 -17.15 -40.13 26.36
N ALA A 7 -16.86 -40.79 27.41
CA ALA A 7 -15.89 -40.47 28.45
C ALA A 7 -14.44 -40.59 27.96
N ALA A 8 -13.56 -39.75 28.53
CA ALA A 8 -12.10 -39.83 28.43
C ALA A 8 -11.52 -40.96 29.24
N PRO A 9 -10.37 -41.52 28.91
CA PRO A 9 -9.47 -42.14 29.89
C PRO A 9 -8.10 -41.46 29.97
N HIS A 10 -7.79 -41.04 31.14
CA HIS A 10 -6.61 -41.26 31.99
C HIS A 10 -5.20 -41.31 31.33
N GLY A 11 -4.37 -40.38 31.74
CA GLY A 11 -3.19 -40.65 32.56
C GLY A 11 -2.03 -41.33 31.89
N ARG A 12 -1.04 -40.53 31.55
CA ARG A 12 0.33 -41.05 31.56
C ARG A 12 1.26 -40.01 32.17
N THR A 13 1.61 -40.27 33.44
CA THR A 13 2.71 -39.68 34.19
C THR A 13 4.02 -39.90 33.44
N SER A 14 4.60 -38.86 32.90
CA SER A 14 5.97 -38.93 32.40
C SER A 14 6.91 -38.34 33.43
N ARG A 15 7.74 -39.23 33.94
CA ARG A 15 8.85 -39.02 34.86
C ARG A 15 9.66 -37.79 34.47
N THR A 16 9.81 -36.92 35.45
CA THR A 16 10.80 -35.85 35.50
C THR A 16 12.19 -36.48 35.54
N GLN A 17 12.91 -36.48 34.44
CA GLN A 17 14.34 -36.73 34.44
C GLN A 17 15.02 -35.36 34.48
N SER A 18 15.62 -35.06 35.63
CA SER A 18 16.51 -33.92 35.81
C SER A 18 17.80 -34.19 35.02
N PRO A 19 18.24 -33.30 34.12
CA PRO A 19 19.58 -33.40 33.56
C PRO A 19 20.61 -32.97 34.60
N PRO A 20 21.82 -33.55 34.59
CA PRO A 20 22.88 -33.20 35.53
C PRO A 20 23.38 -31.76 35.27
N LEU A 21 23.63 -31.02 36.33
CA LEU A 21 24.29 -29.71 36.31
C LEU A 21 25.65 -29.82 35.58
N ALA A 22 25.65 -29.44 34.29
CA ALA A 22 26.92 -29.12 33.62
C ALA A 22 27.22 -27.65 33.90
N ILE A 23 28.31 -27.41 34.59
CA ILE A 23 28.85 -26.07 34.87
C ILE A 23 29.31 -25.49 33.52
N VAL A 24 28.47 -24.70 32.89
CA VAL A 24 28.79 -23.92 31.69
C VAL A 24 29.38 -22.61 32.19
N GLY A 25 30.67 -22.41 31.95
CA GLY A 25 31.44 -21.25 32.41
C GLY A 25 30.90 -19.90 31.85
N PRO A 26 31.31 -18.77 32.49
CA PRO A 26 30.73 -17.45 32.26
C PRO A 26 31.05 -16.81 30.88
N ALA A 27 31.66 -17.55 29.97
CA ALA A 27 32.10 -17.02 28.69
C ALA A 27 31.02 -16.97 27.58
N ILE A 28 29.86 -17.59 27.78
CA ILE A 28 28.80 -17.73 26.73
C ILE A 28 27.69 -16.69 26.88
N VAL A 29 27.62 -15.95 27.99
CA VAL A 29 26.50 -15.02 28.29
C VAL A 29 26.61 -13.67 27.53
N ILE A 30 27.75 -13.34 26.95
CA ILE A 30 27.99 -12.00 26.35
C ILE A 30 27.53 -11.88 24.89
N ILE A 31 27.26 -13.00 24.20
CA ILE A 31 26.88 -12.96 22.75
C ILE A 31 25.37 -12.83 22.52
N ALA A 32 24.53 -12.97 23.53
CA ALA A 32 23.07 -12.97 23.37
C ALA A 32 22.39 -11.58 23.40
N LEU A 33 23.13 -10.47 23.55
CA LEU A 33 22.56 -9.12 23.74
C LEU A 33 22.60 -8.23 22.49
N LEU A 34 23.01 -8.74 21.32
CA LEU A 34 22.97 -7.98 20.06
C LEU A 34 21.86 -8.45 19.10
N SER A 35 20.75 -8.95 19.63
CA SER A 35 19.51 -9.04 18.84
C SER A 35 18.99 -7.63 18.65
N GLY A 36 19.60 -6.90 17.70
CA GLY A 36 19.10 -5.60 17.29
C GLY A 36 17.65 -5.72 16.86
N CYS A 37 16.78 -4.93 17.48
CA CYS A 37 15.42 -4.69 17.00
C CYS A 37 15.53 -4.17 15.56
N GLN A 38 15.38 -5.04 14.58
CA GLN A 38 15.10 -4.63 13.22
C GLN A 38 13.65 -4.13 13.22
N SER A 39 13.47 -2.84 13.45
CA SER A 39 12.22 -2.14 13.16
C SER A 39 12.07 -2.15 11.65
N SER A 40 11.45 -3.20 11.10
CA SER A 40 10.95 -3.18 9.75
C SER A 40 9.87 -2.12 9.71
N LEU A 41 10.18 -0.96 9.11
CA LEU A 41 9.18 0.04 8.76
C LEU A 41 8.12 -0.67 7.91
N PRO A 42 6.82 -0.51 8.23
CA PRO A 42 5.78 -1.03 7.36
C PRO A 42 5.98 -0.46 5.96
N PRO A 43 5.72 -1.24 4.90
CA PRO A 43 5.77 -0.71 3.54
C PRO A 43 4.84 0.51 3.47
N PRO A 44 5.24 1.57 2.75
CA PRO A 44 4.36 2.74 2.58
C PRO A 44 3.03 2.26 2.00
N ASP A 45 1.93 2.70 2.61
CA ASP A 45 0.59 2.41 2.12
C ASP A 45 0.49 2.78 0.63
N PRO A 46 -0.17 1.95 -0.18
CA PRO A 46 -0.40 2.28 -1.58
C PRO A 46 -1.14 3.61 -1.66
N LEU A 47 -0.68 4.49 -2.55
CA LEU A 47 -1.33 5.78 -2.72
C LEU A 47 -2.72 5.55 -3.32
N HIS A 48 -3.74 5.96 -2.61
CA HIS A 48 -5.13 5.89 -3.05
C HIS A 48 -5.50 7.13 -3.88
N SER A 49 -6.41 6.98 -4.82
CA SER A 49 -6.93 8.09 -5.64
C SER A 49 -7.56 9.19 -4.78
N ALA A 50 -8.13 8.84 -3.63
CA ALA A 50 -8.62 9.80 -2.64
C ALA A 50 -7.50 10.69 -2.07
N SER A 51 -6.25 10.24 -2.05
CA SER A 51 -5.12 11.01 -1.51
C SER A 51 -4.68 12.17 -2.39
N ILE A 52 -5.09 12.18 -3.66
CA ILE A 52 -4.78 13.29 -4.57
C ILE A 52 -5.88 14.34 -4.64
N LEU A 53 -7.05 14.09 -4.04
CA LEU A 53 -8.11 15.08 -3.95
C LEU A 53 -7.63 16.31 -3.16
N GLY A 54 -7.98 17.48 -3.62
CA GLY A 54 -7.58 18.76 -3.04
C GLY A 54 -6.15 19.21 -3.37
N LEU A 55 -5.33 18.39 -4.01
CA LEU A 55 -4.01 18.84 -4.49
C LEU A 55 -4.16 19.92 -5.54
N ASP A 56 -3.22 20.90 -5.52
CA ASP A 56 -3.13 21.87 -6.58
C ASP A 56 -2.43 21.29 -7.82
N SER A 57 -2.53 22.02 -8.94
CA SER A 57 -1.97 21.62 -10.22
C SER A 57 -0.45 21.36 -10.16
N GLY A 58 0.30 22.14 -9.38
CA GLY A 58 1.74 21.97 -9.19
C GLY A 58 2.07 20.69 -8.44
N ALA A 59 1.31 20.37 -7.37
CA ALA A 59 1.47 19.16 -6.61
C ALA A 59 1.12 17.91 -7.45
N VAL A 60 0.07 17.97 -8.26
CA VAL A 60 -0.28 16.88 -9.19
C VAL A 60 0.85 16.62 -10.19
N ARG A 61 1.40 17.66 -10.82
CA ARG A 61 2.55 17.52 -11.76
C ARG A 61 3.78 16.95 -11.06
N LYS A 62 4.06 17.42 -9.85
CA LYS A 62 5.17 16.90 -9.06
C LYS A 62 4.99 15.42 -8.73
N LEU A 63 3.78 14.97 -8.47
CA LEU A 63 3.46 13.61 -8.11
C LEU A 63 3.35 12.68 -9.33
N LEU A 64 2.53 13.06 -10.32
CA LEU A 64 2.19 12.22 -11.47
C LEU A 64 3.01 12.54 -12.73
N GLY A 65 3.74 13.65 -12.75
CA GLY A 65 4.43 14.14 -13.94
C GLY A 65 3.51 15.01 -14.80
N GLU A 66 3.98 15.32 -16.02
CA GLU A 66 3.17 16.06 -16.99
C GLU A 66 2.05 15.14 -17.53
N PRO A 67 0.80 15.64 -17.60
CA PRO A 67 -0.27 14.87 -18.22
C PRO A 67 -0.04 14.74 -19.74
N GLY A 68 -0.44 13.61 -20.29
CA GLY A 68 -0.36 13.37 -21.73
C GLY A 68 -1.37 14.20 -22.53
N LEU A 69 -2.45 14.63 -21.88
CA LEU A 69 -3.48 15.51 -22.48
C LEU A 69 -4.12 16.35 -21.38
N ILE A 70 -4.37 17.63 -21.71
CA ILE A 70 -5.19 18.53 -20.90
C ILE A 70 -6.38 18.97 -21.75
N ARG A 71 -7.59 18.69 -21.28
CA ARG A 71 -8.83 19.23 -21.83
C ARG A 71 -9.33 20.32 -20.90
N ARG A 72 -9.67 21.46 -21.47
CA ARG A 72 -10.27 22.58 -20.74
C ARG A 72 -11.75 22.60 -21.00
N GLU A 73 -12.52 22.48 -19.91
CA GLU A 73 -13.96 22.46 -19.90
C GLU A 73 -14.42 23.43 -18.79
N GLU A 74 -14.20 24.74 -19.02
CA GLU A 74 -14.41 25.77 -18.00
C GLU A 74 -15.72 25.58 -17.22
N PRO A 75 -15.65 25.59 -15.86
CA PRO A 75 -14.53 25.98 -15.00
C PRO A 75 -13.60 24.82 -14.58
N ALA A 76 -13.57 23.72 -15.32
CA ALA A 76 -12.74 22.55 -15.04
C ALA A 76 -11.66 22.34 -16.07
N GLU A 77 -10.56 21.69 -15.65
CA GLU A 77 -9.58 21.06 -16.52
C GLU A 77 -9.57 19.56 -16.24
N VAL A 78 -9.54 18.74 -17.28
CA VAL A 78 -9.38 17.28 -17.19
C VAL A 78 -7.97 16.94 -17.67
N TRP A 79 -7.15 16.44 -16.75
CA TRP A 79 -5.79 16.01 -17.00
C TRP A 79 -5.74 14.51 -17.16
N GLN A 80 -5.28 14.07 -18.31
CA GLN A 80 -5.29 12.66 -18.67
C GLN A 80 -3.88 12.05 -18.60
N TYR A 81 -3.75 10.99 -17.82
CA TYR A 81 -2.57 10.18 -17.71
C TYR A 81 -2.85 8.81 -18.30
N ARG A 82 -2.04 8.38 -19.26
CA ARG A 82 -2.23 7.12 -19.99
C ARG A 82 -1.09 6.17 -19.70
N THR A 83 -1.43 4.92 -19.38
CA THR A 83 -0.53 3.78 -19.33
C THR A 83 -0.92 2.75 -20.39
N THR A 84 -0.24 1.61 -20.43
CA THR A 84 -0.63 0.50 -21.31
C THR A 84 -1.89 -0.21 -20.86
N SER A 85 -2.21 -0.15 -19.56
CA SER A 85 -3.33 -0.85 -18.91
C SER A 85 -4.56 0.03 -18.69
N CYS A 86 -4.37 1.36 -18.54
CA CYS A 86 -5.47 2.26 -18.19
C CYS A 86 -5.24 3.71 -18.61
N VAL A 87 -6.29 4.48 -18.48
CA VAL A 87 -6.30 5.94 -18.60
C VAL A 87 -6.90 6.50 -17.32
N LEU A 88 -6.11 7.31 -16.61
CA LEU A 88 -6.55 8.04 -15.42
C LEU A 88 -6.90 9.47 -15.82
N ASP A 89 -8.11 9.89 -15.54
CA ASP A 89 -8.58 11.26 -15.70
C ASP A 89 -8.61 11.93 -14.31
N VAL A 90 -7.88 13.03 -14.17
CA VAL A 90 -7.83 13.85 -12.96
C VAL A 90 -8.51 15.17 -13.28
N VAL A 91 -9.61 15.45 -12.58
CA VAL A 91 -10.43 16.64 -12.80
C VAL A 91 -10.04 17.71 -11.79
N LEU A 92 -9.56 18.83 -12.29
CA LEU A 92 -9.23 20.02 -11.49
C LEU A 92 -10.30 21.07 -11.73
N TYR A 93 -10.78 21.66 -10.65
CA TYR A 93 -11.73 22.77 -10.70
C TYR A 93 -11.05 24.06 -10.30
N ASP A 94 -11.31 25.11 -11.06
CA ASP A 94 -10.79 26.44 -10.74
C ASP A 94 -11.52 26.99 -9.50
N GLN A 95 -10.75 27.38 -8.52
CA GLN A 95 -11.21 27.92 -7.24
C GLN A 95 -10.49 29.24 -6.97
N ALA A 96 -11.02 30.05 -6.04
CA ALA A 96 -10.40 31.33 -5.67
C ALA A 96 -8.92 31.21 -5.23
N SER A 97 -8.52 30.03 -4.72
CA SER A 97 -7.16 29.71 -4.30
C SER A 97 -6.33 28.97 -5.38
N GLY A 98 -6.82 28.89 -6.62
CA GLY A 98 -6.22 28.14 -7.73
C GLY A 98 -6.90 26.80 -7.96
N ALA A 99 -6.58 26.17 -9.09
CA ALA A 99 -7.18 24.92 -9.50
C ALA A 99 -6.83 23.77 -8.53
N ARG A 100 -7.84 22.99 -8.15
CA ARG A 100 -7.73 21.87 -7.20
C ARG A 100 -8.37 20.62 -7.77
N VAL A 101 -7.76 19.47 -7.47
CA VAL A 101 -8.35 18.15 -7.81
C VAL A 101 -9.64 17.95 -7.02
N VAL A 102 -10.74 17.74 -7.72
CA VAL A 102 -12.06 17.48 -7.14
C VAL A 102 -12.55 16.07 -7.40
N TYR A 103 -12.03 15.43 -8.45
CA TYR A 103 -12.48 14.10 -8.86
C TYR A 103 -11.41 13.35 -9.64
N THR A 104 -11.44 12.02 -9.54
CA THR A 104 -10.63 11.13 -10.35
C THR A 104 -11.46 9.97 -10.85
N GLU A 105 -11.25 9.58 -12.09
CA GLU A 105 -11.80 8.34 -12.62
C GLU A 105 -10.78 7.62 -13.48
N ALA A 106 -11.00 6.34 -13.68
CA ALA A 106 -10.17 5.54 -14.55
C ALA A 106 -11.01 4.69 -15.50
N ARG A 107 -10.44 4.44 -16.66
CA ARG A 107 -11.00 3.55 -17.67
C ARG A 107 -9.91 2.72 -18.33
N THR A 108 -10.29 1.62 -18.92
CA THR A 108 -9.40 0.82 -19.77
C THR A 108 -9.07 1.60 -21.05
N PRO A 109 -8.03 1.19 -21.80
CA PRO A 109 -7.77 1.78 -23.12
C PRO A 109 -8.94 1.65 -24.12
N THR A 110 -9.86 0.71 -23.89
CA THR A 110 -11.09 0.51 -24.66
C THR A 110 -12.30 1.28 -24.12
N ALA A 111 -12.07 2.23 -23.20
CA ALA A 111 -13.04 3.13 -22.60
C ALA A 111 -14.02 2.49 -21.60
N GLU A 112 -13.77 1.27 -21.14
CA GLU A 112 -14.56 0.65 -20.07
C GLU A 112 -14.18 1.21 -18.70
N PRO A 113 -15.12 1.56 -17.82
CA PRO A 113 -14.81 2.02 -16.47
C PRO A 113 -13.99 1.01 -15.68
N THR A 114 -13.03 1.49 -14.89
CA THR A 114 -12.21 0.66 -13.99
C THR A 114 -11.90 1.41 -12.69
N GLN A 115 -11.22 0.75 -11.75
CA GLN A 115 -10.89 1.36 -10.48
C GLN A 115 -9.72 2.36 -10.61
N ALA A 116 -9.84 3.52 -9.97
CA ALA A 116 -8.84 4.58 -10.04
C ALA A 116 -7.55 4.24 -9.28
N ASP A 117 -7.61 3.54 -8.16
CA ASP A 117 -6.44 3.24 -7.33
C ASP A 117 -5.39 2.36 -8.05
N PRO A 118 -5.75 1.22 -8.67
CA PRO A 118 -4.79 0.47 -9.47
C PRO A 118 -4.21 1.28 -10.64
N CYS A 119 -5.05 2.06 -11.32
CA CYS A 119 -4.59 2.91 -12.42
C CYS A 119 -3.62 3.98 -11.94
N LEU A 120 -3.87 4.63 -10.81
CA LEU A 120 -2.96 5.59 -10.19
C LEU A 120 -1.60 4.94 -9.89
N SER A 121 -1.61 3.72 -9.35
CA SER A 121 -0.39 2.95 -9.07
C SER A 121 0.42 2.67 -10.33
N ASP A 122 -0.25 2.35 -11.44
CA ASP A 122 0.38 2.12 -12.75
C ASP A 122 0.99 3.41 -13.31
N VAL A 123 0.30 4.54 -13.21
CA VAL A 123 0.81 5.86 -13.62
C VAL A 123 2.09 6.20 -12.85
N LEU A 124 2.09 6.02 -11.52
CA LEU A 124 3.25 6.26 -10.67
C LEU A 124 4.44 5.35 -11.01
N THR A 125 4.17 4.10 -11.33
CA THR A 125 5.21 3.13 -11.71
C THR A 125 5.82 3.48 -13.07
N THR A 126 4.99 3.80 -14.06
CA THR A 126 5.40 4.22 -15.39
C THR A 126 6.28 5.47 -15.32
N ARG A 127 5.89 6.46 -14.50
CA ARG A 127 6.68 7.66 -14.30
C ARG A 127 8.08 7.37 -13.74
N ARG A 128 8.18 6.52 -12.71
CA ARG A 128 9.48 6.15 -12.11
C ARG A 128 10.41 5.51 -13.13
N SER A 129 9.87 4.65 -13.99
CA SER A 129 10.64 3.98 -15.04
C SER A 129 11.15 4.94 -16.12
N THR A 130 10.45 6.07 -16.34
CA THR A 130 10.84 7.06 -17.37
C THR A 130 11.88 8.06 -16.83
N THR A 131 12.04 8.16 -15.50
CA THR A 131 12.94 9.14 -14.85
C THR A 131 14.29 8.53 -14.49
N SER A 132 14.48 7.20 -14.65
CA SER A 132 15.74 6.47 -14.43
C SER A 132 16.56 6.41 -15.70
#